data_5c108074a745308574c449891baa9088
#
_entry.id   5c108074a745308574c449891baa9088
#
_cell.length_a   1.000
_cell.length_b   1.000
_cell.length_c   1.000
_cell.angle_alpha   90.00
_cell.angle_beta   90.00
_cell.angle_gamma   90.00
#
_symmetry.space_group_name_H-M   'P 1'
#
loop_
_entity.id
_entity.type
_entity.pdbx_description
1 polymer ?
#
loop_
_entity_poly.entity_id
_entity_poly.type
_entity_poly.pdbx_seq_one_letter_code
_entity_poly.pdbx_strand_id
1 'polypeptide(L)'
;MIMRKVEAKRHSSNNLVRRQGLREIKQTFLIVCEGECTEPDYFNAFRLTTASVRTIGQAMNTVSLVNKAISIREADKQKRKVYDQCWVVFDKDDFPANDFNIAIDLAKRNGFNVAYSNQAFEYWFLLHFNPYRGRIHRNLYSEMLSKLLGME
;
A
#
# COMPACT_ATOMS: atom_id res chain seq x y z
N MET A 1 23.40 -11.24 -81.23
CA MET A 1 24.02 -10.73 -80.00
C MET A 1 22.93 -10.22 -79.09
N ILE A 2 22.48 -11.08 -78.15
CA ILE A 2 21.26 -10.87 -77.35
C ILE A 2 21.72 -10.40 -75.95
N MET A 3 21.43 -9.11 -75.65
CA MET A 3 21.71 -8.57 -74.31
C MET A 3 20.62 -9.04 -73.30
N ARG A 4 21.00 -9.80 -72.28
CA ARG A 4 20.15 -10.14 -71.17
C ARG A 4 20.10 -8.96 -70.19
N LYS A 5 18.89 -8.42 -70.00
CA LYS A 5 18.60 -7.46 -68.91
C LYS A 5 18.62 -8.19 -67.56
N VAL A 6 19.51 -7.75 -66.66
CA VAL A 6 19.54 -8.22 -65.27
C VAL A 6 18.53 -7.35 -64.48
N GLU A 7 17.44 -8.00 -64.03
CA GLU A 7 16.49 -7.37 -63.13
C GLU A 7 17.05 -7.39 -61.69
N ALA A 8 17.28 -6.20 -61.14
CA ALA A 8 17.64 -6.03 -59.73
C ALA A 8 16.43 -6.30 -58.83
N LYS A 9 16.52 -7.35 -58.02
CA LYS A 9 15.54 -7.61 -56.93
C LYS A 9 15.56 -6.46 -55.92
N ARG A 10 14.45 -5.70 -55.85
CA ARG A 10 14.22 -4.74 -54.76
C ARG A 10 14.06 -5.49 -53.48
N HIS A 11 14.97 -5.30 -52.52
CA HIS A 11 14.80 -5.74 -51.16
C HIS A 11 13.64 -4.95 -50.51
N SER A 12 12.59 -5.68 -50.18
CA SER A 12 11.50 -5.18 -49.34
C SER A 12 12.08 -4.76 -48.00
N SER A 13 12.06 -3.48 -47.69
CA SER A 13 12.36 -3.00 -46.35
C SER A 13 11.26 -3.49 -45.40
N ASN A 14 11.56 -4.51 -44.60
CA ASN A 14 10.72 -4.91 -43.48
C ASN A 14 10.60 -3.70 -42.56
N ASN A 15 9.44 -3.06 -42.55
CA ASN A 15 9.08 -2.07 -41.55
C ASN A 15 9.08 -2.76 -40.18
N LEU A 16 10.20 -2.61 -39.48
CA LEU A 16 10.30 -2.96 -38.06
C LEU A 16 9.40 -1.99 -37.28
N VAL A 17 8.14 -2.31 -37.17
CA VAL A 17 7.22 -1.62 -36.29
C VAL A 17 7.71 -1.88 -34.85
N ARG A 18 8.36 -0.86 -34.28
CA ARG A 18 8.77 -0.86 -32.90
C ARG A 18 7.54 -1.07 -32.03
N ARG A 19 7.38 -2.28 -31.46
CA ARG A 19 6.33 -2.54 -30.47
C ARG A 19 6.54 -1.55 -29.33
N GLN A 20 5.69 -0.54 -29.23
CA GLN A 20 5.58 0.27 -28.03
C GLN A 20 5.11 -0.67 -26.93
N GLY A 21 6.04 -1.06 -26.05
CA GLY A 21 5.67 -1.76 -24.84
C GLY A 21 4.73 -0.85 -24.06
N LEU A 22 3.49 -1.29 -23.89
CA LEU A 22 2.56 -0.65 -22.97
C LEU A 22 3.22 -0.72 -21.59
N ARG A 23 3.77 0.40 -21.12
CA ARG A 23 4.20 0.53 -19.73
C ARG A 23 2.94 0.36 -18.89
N GLU A 24 2.87 -0.71 -18.11
CA GLU A 24 1.83 -0.83 -17.09
C GLU A 24 1.88 0.43 -16.23
N ILE A 25 0.77 1.15 -16.20
CA ILE A 25 0.61 2.30 -15.32
C ILE A 25 0.53 1.73 -13.90
N LYS A 26 1.62 1.83 -13.16
CA LYS A 26 1.66 1.40 -11.76
C LYS A 26 0.83 2.37 -10.94
N GLN A 27 -0.13 1.84 -10.18
CA GLN A 27 -0.94 2.63 -9.26
C GLN A 27 -0.07 3.30 -8.19
N THR A 28 -0.45 4.51 -7.83
CA THR A 28 0.18 5.31 -6.78
C THR A 28 -0.64 5.24 -5.50
N PHE A 29 0.03 5.07 -4.36
CA PHE A 29 -0.61 4.88 -3.07
C PHE A 29 -0.17 5.94 -2.06
N LEU A 30 -1.12 6.45 -1.29
CA LEU A 30 -0.88 7.13 -0.02
C LEU A 30 -1.32 6.18 1.10
N ILE A 31 -0.42 5.80 1.99
CA ILE A 31 -0.70 4.97 3.15
C ILE A 31 -0.36 5.77 4.40
N VAL A 32 -1.35 6.02 5.24
CA VAL A 32 -1.19 6.79 6.48
C VAL A 32 -1.41 5.84 7.64
N CYS A 33 -0.36 5.63 8.44
CA CYS A 33 -0.33 4.70 9.55
C CYS A 33 -0.41 5.43 10.89
N GLU A 34 -1.05 4.81 11.87
CA GLU A 34 -1.09 5.27 13.24
C GLU A 34 0.27 5.06 13.92
N GLY A 35 0.85 3.87 13.76
CA GLY A 35 2.14 3.51 14.34
C GLY A 35 3.31 4.21 13.66
N GLU A 36 4.37 4.41 14.44
CA GLU A 36 5.58 5.11 13.97
C GLU A 36 6.56 4.16 13.28
N CYS A 37 6.55 2.89 13.62
CA CYS A 37 7.56 1.91 13.19
C CYS A 37 6.96 0.70 12.48
N THR A 38 6.15 -0.10 13.16
CA THR A 38 5.76 -1.45 12.71
C THR A 38 5.07 -1.44 11.33
N GLU A 39 4.00 -0.66 11.18
CA GLU A 39 3.26 -0.58 9.92
C GLU A 39 4.06 0.09 8.82
N PRO A 40 4.74 1.25 9.07
CA PRO A 40 5.55 1.88 8.04
C PRO A 40 6.70 0.99 7.57
N ASP A 41 7.38 0.31 8.48
CA ASP A 41 8.48 -0.59 8.14
C ASP A 41 7.98 -1.77 7.29
N TYR A 42 6.82 -2.31 7.65
CA TYR A 42 6.18 -3.36 6.86
C TYR A 42 5.90 -2.89 5.42
N PHE A 43 5.22 -1.75 5.24
CA PHE A 43 4.89 -1.26 3.90
C PHE A 43 6.12 -0.82 3.10
N ASN A 44 7.13 -0.22 3.76
CA ASN A 44 8.38 0.19 3.12
C ASN A 44 9.25 -1.01 2.70
N ALA A 45 9.13 -2.15 3.37
CA ALA A 45 9.85 -3.37 3.02
C ALA A 45 9.55 -3.86 1.60
N PHE A 46 8.38 -3.57 1.05
CA PHE A 46 8.03 -3.88 -0.35
C PHE A 46 8.79 -3.04 -1.38
N ARG A 47 9.49 -1.98 -0.97
CA ARG A 47 10.29 -1.07 -1.83
C ARG A 47 9.53 -0.56 -3.05
N LEU A 48 8.25 -0.30 -2.89
CA LEU A 48 7.40 0.21 -3.97
C LEU A 48 7.67 1.70 -4.20
N THR A 49 8.21 2.04 -5.35
CA THR A 49 8.46 3.44 -5.74
C THR A 49 7.18 4.27 -5.93
N THR A 50 6.04 3.59 -6.03
CA THR A 50 4.72 4.18 -6.22
C THR A 50 3.93 4.36 -4.93
N ALA A 51 4.42 3.83 -3.79
CA ALA A 51 3.80 4.00 -2.49
C ALA A 51 4.45 5.16 -1.71
N SER A 52 3.62 6.01 -1.13
CA SER A 52 4.04 7.03 -0.17
C SER A 52 3.49 6.67 1.20
N VAL A 53 4.33 6.07 2.03
CA VAL A 53 3.98 5.74 3.41
C VAL A 53 4.23 6.95 4.29
N ARG A 54 3.26 7.30 5.12
CA ARG A 54 3.33 8.40 6.07
C ARG A 54 2.95 7.91 7.46
N THR A 55 3.61 8.43 8.46
CA THR A 55 3.32 8.17 9.86
C THR A 55 2.69 9.39 10.50
N ILE A 56 1.81 9.15 11.44
CA ILE A 56 1.25 10.20 12.28
C ILE A 56 1.61 9.81 13.71
N GLY A 57 2.59 10.50 14.27
CA GLY A 57 3.10 10.21 15.61
C GLY A 57 2.02 10.05 16.68
N GLN A 58 2.40 9.40 17.75
CA GLN A 58 1.61 8.87 18.85
C GLN A 58 0.56 9.83 19.44
N ALA A 59 -0.48 9.21 20.04
CA ALA A 59 -1.54 9.83 20.85
C ALA A 59 -2.65 10.59 20.11
N MET A 60 -2.90 10.29 18.87
CA MET A 60 -4.13 10.73 18.23
C MET A 60 -5.19 9.64 18.29
N ASN A 61 -6.44 10.00 18.60
CA ASN A 61 -7.55 9.08 18.42
C ASN A 61 -7.75 8.79 16.93
N THR A 62 -8.38 7.68 16.62
CA THR A 62 -8.59 7.17 15.25
C THR A 62 -9.25 8.20 14.32
N VAL A 63 -10.16 9.04 14.83
CA VAL A 63 -10.82 10.12 14.06
C VAL A 63 -9.80 11.22 13.69
N SER A 64 -8.90 11.57 14.60
CA SER A 64 -7.85 12.57 14.36
C SER A 64 -6.84 12.07 13.32
N LEU A 65 -6.53 10.77 13.32
CA LEU A 65 -5.71 10.12 12.28
C LEU A 65 -6.32 10.34 10.89
N VAL A 66 -7.61 10.06 10.73
CA VAL A 66 -8.31 10.22 9.45
C VAL A 66 -8.30 11.68 8.99
N ASN A 67 -8.59 12.64 9.89
CA ASN A 67 -8.54 14.07 9.57
C ASN A 67 -7.13 14.50 9.12
N LYS A 68 -6.10 13.99 9.76
CA LYS A 68 -4.71 14.27 9.38
C LYS A 68 -4.37 13.66 8.03
N ALA A 69 -4.83 12.45 7.75
CA ALA A 69 -4.64 11.79 6.46
C ALA A 69 -5.27 12.62 5.32
N ILE A 70 -6.47 13.15 5.53
CA ILE A 70 -7.14 14.06 4.59
C ILE A 70 -6.27 15.30 4.35
N SER A 71 -5.77 15.92 5.41
CA SER A 71 -4.91 17.11 5.32
C SER A 71 -3.61 16.84 4.54
N ILE A 72 -2.98 15.69 4.76
CA ILE A 72 -1.76 15.25 4.02
C ILE A 72 -2.08 15.12 2.53
N ARG A 73 -3.16 14.43 2.18
CA ARG A 73 -3.56 14.25 0.79
C ARG A 73 -3.80 15.60 0.09
N GLU A 74 -4.51 16.50 0.73
CA GLU A 74 -4.79 17.83 0.16
C GLU A 74 -3.51 18.68 0.01
N ALA A 75 -2.59 18.61 0.98
CA ALA A 75 -1.30 19.27 0.87
C ALA A 75 -0.42 18.71 -0.26
N ASP A 76 -0.43 17.39 -0.43
CA ASP A 76 0.29 16.74 -1.53
C ASP A 76 -0.33 17.09 -2.89
N LYS A 77 -1.66 17.18 -2.98
CA LYS A 77 -2.38 17.60 -4.19
C LYS A 77 -1.99 19.03 -4.63
N GLN A 78 -1.82 19.94 -3.67
CA GLN A 78 -1.32 21.31 -3.96
C GLN A 78 0.08 21.28 -4.58
N LYS A 79 0.89 20.28 -4.24
CA LYS A 79 2.22 20.03 -4.82
C LYS A 79 2.16 19.18 -6.10
N ARG A 80 0.97 19.03 -6.70
CA ARG A 80 0.71 18.20 -7.90
C ARG A 80 1.00 16.71 -7.72
N LYS A 81 1.00 16.22 -6.47
CA LYS A 81 1.13 14.80 -6.16
C LYS A 81 -0.26 14.22 -5.90
N VAL A 82 -0.70 13.35 -6.82
CA VAL A 82 -2.02 12.72 -6.79
C VAL A 82 -1.83 11.22 -6.59
N TYR A 83 -2.73 10.59 -5.87
CA TYR A 83 -2.71 9.16 -5.58
C TYR A 83 -3.95 8.48 -6.16
N ASP A 84 -3.76 7.30 -6.74
CA ASP A 84 -4.86 6.45 -7.24
C ASP A 84 -5.63 5.82 -6.09
N GLN A 85 -4.93 5.51 -5.00
CA GLN A 85 -5.51 4.96 -3.78
C GLN A 85 -4.95 5.63 -2.53
N CYS A 86 -5.85 5.94 -1.60
CA CYS A 86 -5.49 6.45 -0.28
C CYS A 86 -5.97 5.47 0.79
N TRP A 87 -5.11 5.16 1.75
CA TRP A 87 -5.35 4.22 2.82
C TRP A 87 -5.04 4.83 4.17
N VAL A 88 -5.87 4.51 5.18
CA VAL A 88 -5.56 4.72 6.58
C VAL A 88 -5.43 3.38 7.27
N VAL A 89 -4.39 3.23 8.09
CA VAL A 89 -4.05 1.97 8.79
C VAL A 89 -3.95 2.27 10.27
N PHE A 90 -4.74 1.57 11.08
CA PHE A 90 -4.80 1.75 12.51
C PHE A 90 -5.22 0.47 13.23
N ASP A 91 -5.00 0.42 14.54
CA ASP A 91 -5.37 -0.71 15.35
C ASP A 91 -6.78 -0.53 15.94
N LYS A 92 -7.54 -1.62 16.01
CA LYS A 92 -8.76 -1.68 16.79
C LYS A 92 -8.39 -2.00 18.23
N ASP A 93 -7.98 -0.98 18.94
CA ASP A 93 -7.72 -1.05 20.38
C ASP A 93 -9.01 -1.17 21.21
N ASP A 94 -8.85 -1.24 22.53
CA ASP A 94 -9.94 -1.25 23.52
C ASP A 94 -10.71 0.08 23.62
N PHE A 95 -10.53 0.98 22.65
CA PHE A 95 -11.27 2.23 22.54
C PHE A 95 -12.78 2.01 22.28
N PRO A 96 -13.62 2.95 22.67
CA PRO A 96 -15.06 2.84 22.45
C PRO A 96 -15.37 2.55 20.97
N ALA A 97 -16.17 1.53 20.71
CA ALA A 97 -16.54 1.10 19.36
C ALA A 97 -17.15 2.24 18.51
N ASN A 98 -17.70 3.25 19.16
CA ASN A 98 -18.29 4.42 18.48
C ASN A 98 -17.25 5.23 17.72
N ASP A 99 -16.11 5.56 18.34
CA ASP A 99 -15.07 6.38 17.70
C ASP A 99 -14.43 5.64 16.52
N PHE A 100 -14.26 4.32 16.66
CA PHE A 100 -13.80 3.44 15.60
C PHE A 100 -14.74 3.46 14.37
N ASN A 101 -16.05 3.33 14.61
CA ASN A 101 -17.03 3.37 13.51
C ASN A 101 -17.10 4.76 12.85
N ILE A 102 -17.05 5.83 13.64
CA ILE A 102 -16.99 7.20 13.13
C ILE A 102 -15.76 7.40 12.23
N ALA A 103 -14.62 6.91 12.65
CA ALA A 103 -13.40 7.01 11.87
C ALA A 103 -13.48 6.28 10.53
N ILE A 104 -14.04 5.08 10.51
CA ILE A 104 -14.28 4.30 9.28
C ILE A 104 -15.21 5.06 8.33
N ASP A 105 -16.32 5.58 8.84
CA ASP A 105 -17.29 6.32 8.03
C ASP A 105 -16.69 7.61 7.48
N LEU A 106 -15.93 8.33 8.31
CA LEU A 106 -15.22 9.55 7.89
C LEU A 106 -14.21 9.25 6.78
N ALA A 107 -13.40 8.20 6.94
CA ALA A 107 -12.43 7.78 5.93
C ALA A 107 -13.11 7.45 4.60
N LYS A 108 -14.13 6.61 4.63
CA LYS A 108 -14.88 6.19 3.42
C LYS A 108 -15.53 7.38 2.71
N ARG A 109 -16.18 8.28 3.44
CA ARG A 109 -16.79 9.50 2.87
C ARG A 109 -15.79 10.41 2.18
N ASN A 110 -14.53 10.36 2.62
CA ASN A 110 -13.44 11.13 2.02
C ASN A 110 -12.62 10.35 0.99
N GLY A 111 -13.08 9.17 0.56
CA GLY A 111 -12.42 8.37 -0.47
C GLY A 111 -11.13 7.67 0.01
N PHE A 112 -11.01 7.43 1.31
CA PHE A 112 -9.96 6.58 1.87
C PHE A 112 -10.46 5.16 2.06
N ASN A 113 -9.62 4.21 1.72
CA ASN A 113 -9.74 2.82 2.16
C ASN A 113 -9.25 2.70 3.60
N VAL A 114 -9.80 1.74 4.32
CA VAL A 114 -9.45 1.48 5.73
C VAL A 114 -8.90 0.08 5.86
N ALA A 115 -7.74 -0.04 6.49
CA ALA A 115 -7.19 -1.29 6.98
C ALA A 115 -7.02 -1.18 8.50
N TYR A 116 -7.51 -2.17 9.21
CA TYR A 116 -7.35 -2.20 10.67
C TYR A 116 -6.94 -3.58 11.17
N SER A 117 -6.10 -3.59 12.19
CA SER A 117 -5.70 -4.80 12.88
C SER A 117 -6.57 -5.03 14.10
N ASN A 118 -6.77 -6.30 14.46
CA ASN A 118 -7.45 -6.64 15.71
C ASN A 118 -6.46 -6.57 16.87
N GLN A 119 -6.59 -5.59 17.72
CA GLN A 119 -5.77 -5.25 18.88
C GLN A 119 -4.37 -4.69 18.55
N ALA A 120 -3.63 -5.24 17.59
CA ALA A 120 -2.30 -4.75 17.18
C ALA A 120 -1.89 -5.30 15.82
N PHE A 121 -1.05 -4.55 15.12
CA PHE A 121 -0.59 -4.88 13.76
C PHE A 121 0.23 -6.18 13.70
N GLU A 122 0.85 -6.59 14.80
CA GLU A 122 1.59 -7.85 14.94
C GLU A 122 0.71 -9.08 14.66
N TYR A 123 -0.61 -8.96 14.82
CA TYR A 123 -1.54 -10.03 14.42
C TYR A 123 -1.47 -10.31 12.92
N TRP A 124 -1.28 -9.26 12.12
CA TRP A 124 -1.07 -9.40 10.68
C TRP A 124 0.17 -10.23 10.36
N PHE A 125 1.27 -10.04 11.08
CA PHE A 125 2.46 -10.88 10.91
C PHE A 125 2.19 -12.34 11.23
N LEU A 126 1.48 -12.63 12.31
CA LEU A 126 1.09 -13.99 12.65
C LEU A 126 0.29 -14.69 11.54
N LEU A 127 -0.60 -13.93 10.87
CA LEU A 127 -1.40 -14.45 9.77
C LEU A 127 -0.60 -14.84 8.53
N HIS A 128 0.64 -14.37 8.38
CA HIS A 128 1.54 -14.83 7.32
C HIS A 128 2.02 -16.27 7.54
N PHE A 129 2.01 -16.74 8.77
CA PHE A 129 2.47 -18.08 9.11
C PHE A 129 1.31 -19.07 9.23
N ASN A 130 0.24 -18.71 9.92
CA ASN A 130 -0.88 -19.59 10.17
C ASN A 130 -2.22 -18.84 10.21
N PRO A 131 -3.33 -19.46 9.76
CA PRO A 131 -4.66 -18.92 9.93
C PRO A 131 -5.15 -19.18 11.35
N TYR A 132 -5.06 -18.17 12.20
CA TYR A 132 -5.57 -18.26 13.57
C TYR A 132 -7.08 -17.98 13.62
N ARG A 133 -7.87 -18.95 14.08
CA ARG A 133 -9.33 -18.85 14.19
C ARG A 133 -9.84 -18.61 15.62
N GLY A 134 -8.95 -18.73 16.61
CA GLY A 134 -9.26 -18.51 18.02
C GLY A 134 -9.03 -17.07 18.47
N ARG A 135 -9.52 -16.75 19.68
CA ARG A 135 -9.21 -15.48 20.33
C ARG A 135 -7.78 -15.54 20.85
N ILE A 136 -6.92 -14.65 20.38
CA ILE A 136 -5.55 -14.48 20.85
C ILE A 136 -5.43 -13.04 21.33
N HIS A 137 -4.92 -12.84 22.55
CA HIS A 137 -4.71 -11.52 23.09
C HIS A 137 -3.34 -10.99 22.65
N ARG A 138 -3.24 -9.68 22.33
CA ARG A 138 -2.02 -9.03 21.83
C ARG A 138 -0.77 -9.29 22.68
N ASN A 139 -0.91 -9.51 23.99
CA ASN A 139 0.23 -9.83 24.87
C ASN A 139 1.00 -11.09 24.45
N LEU A 140 0.38 -11.98 23.68
CA LEU A 140 0.99 -13.21 23.18
C LEU A 140 1.63 -13.07 21.81
N TYR A 141 1.36 -11.96 21.08
CA TYR A 141 1.82 -11.83 19.69
C TYR A 141 3.33 -11.86 19.58
N SER A 142 4.05 -11.12 20.43
CA SER A 142 5.52 -11.06 20.42
C SER A 142 6.14 -12.43 20.70
N GLU A 143 5.63 -13.16 21.71
CA GLU A 143 6.11 -14.51 22.03
C GLU A 143 5.88 -15.49 20.87
N MET A 144 4.68 -15.45 20.29
CA MET A 144 4.32 -16.31 19.17
C MET A 144 5.20 -16.01 17.94
N LEU A 145 5.44 -14.73 17.64
CA LEU A 145 6.31 -14.32 16.54
C LEU A 145 7.76 -14.73 16.76
N SER A 146 8.30 -14.55 17.98
CA SER A 146 9.65 -14.98 18.33
C SER A 146 9.84 -16.48 18.09
N LYS A 147 8.89 -17.30 18.51
CA LYS A 147 8.91 -18.76 18.26
C LYS A 147 8.88 -19.10 16.77
N LEU A 148 8.02 -18.41 15.99
CA LEU A 148 7.89 -18.65 14.55
C LEU A 148 9.11 -18.19 13.75
N LEU A 149 9.79 -17.16 14.23
CA LEU A 149 11.01 -16.61 13.60
C LEU A 149 12.29 -17.25 14.09
N GLY A 150 12.22 -18.14 15.10
CA GLY A 150 13.42 -18.77 15.68
C GLY A 150 14.30 -17.77 16.45
N MET A 151 13.71 -16.74 17.03
CA MET A 151 14.39 -15.69 17.79
C MET A 151 14.28 -15.99 19.30
N GLU A 152 14.71 -17.16 19.74
CA GLU A 152 14.78 -17.52 21.18
C GLU A 152 16.06 -16.98 21.84
#